data_96e9e291363a1ef67cd9eb7ebf49a29e
#
_entry.id   96e9e291363a1ef67cd9eb7ebf49a29e
#
_cell.length_a   1.000
_cell.length_b   1.000
_cell.length_c   1.000
_cell.angle_alpha   90.00
_cell.angle_beta   90.00
_cell.angle_gamma   90.00
#
_symmetry.space_group_name_H-M   'P 1'
#
loop_
_entity.id
_entity.type
_entity.pdbx_description
1 polymer ?
#
loop_
_entity_poly.entity_id
_entity_poly.type
_entity_poly.pdbx_seq_one_letter_code
_entity_poly.pdbx_strand_id
1 'polypeptide(L)'
;NYTEAFHLPAACFLEIGSPRNDIFWQDPDMALRQVYEFYHLDPDTQILLYAPSFAANLPDRDDLVSLTANITAWKQVLSDLTNTTGKRWVLMYRTHHFAPASCDTTNELFIDGNRYDDIQPLLLAAAMLVTDYSSCMWDYALTDRPIFVLQDIIKAYEQSDRGFFVSPQSWPYTKIRSLQEIPAKYAVWDNKDNYHKHFEQMGSFETGHACERLTDVILTHTMTPRKNSGGKHHDKK
;
A
#
# COMPACT_ATOMS: atom_id res chain seq x y z
N ASN A 1 -6.48 10.20 -16.00
CA ASN A 1 -6.59 11.57 -15.47
C ASN A 1 -7.84 11.70 -14.60
N TYR A 2 -7.73 12.26 -13.38
CA TYR A 2 -8.86 12.38 -12.44
C TYR A 2 -9.99 13.25 -13.00
N THR A 3 -9.68 14.29 -13.78
CA THR A 3 -10.71 15.14 -14.41
C THR A 3 -11.61 14.35 -15.34
N GLU A 4 -11.08 13.41 -16.09
CA GLU A 4 -11.84 12.53 -16.97
C GLU A 4 -12.58 11.44 -16.19
N ALA A 5 -11.90 10.80 -15.22
CA ALA A 5 -12.48 9.71 -14.45
C ALA A 5 -13.69 10.15 -13.60
N PHE A 6 -13.62 11.35 -13.02
CA PHE A 6 -14.67 11.88 -12.14
C PHE A 6 -15.58 12.91 -12.82
N HIS A 7 -15.33 13.28 -14.09
CA HIS A 7 -16.04 14.32 -14.81
C HIS A 7 -16.08 15.66 -14.06
N LEU A 8 -14.98 16.02 -13.38
CA LEU A 8 -14.85 17.23 -12.60
C LEU A 8 -13.79 18.17 -13.19
N PRO A 9 -13.96 19.50 -13.06
CA PRO A 9 -12.92 20.45 -13.46
C PRO A 9 -11.61 20.25 -12.70
N ALA A 10 -10.47 20.56 -13.33
CA ALA A 10 -9.15 20.45 -12.69
C ALA A 10 -9.06 21.22 -11.36
N ALA A 11 -9.76 22.35 -11.25
CA ALA A 11 -9.81 23.16 -10.02
C ALA A 11 -10.45 22.44 -8.80
N CYS A 12 -11.10 21.28 -9.01
CA CYS A 12 -11.64 20.45 -7.93
C CYS A 12 -10.60 19.51 -7.32
N PHE A 13 -9.41 19.42 -7.92
CA PHE A 13 -8.35 18.53 -7.46
C PHE A 13 -7.19 19.34 -6.88
N LEU A 14 -6.69 18.89 -5.72
CA LEU A 14 -5.54 19.48 -5.07
C LEU A 14 -4.30 18.62 -5.34
N GLU A 15 -3.28 19.21 -5.92
CA GLU A 15 -2.00 18.55 -6.20
C GLU A 15 -1.07 18.66 -4.97
N ILE A 16 -1.43 17.97 -3.90
CA ILE A 16 -0.77 18.10 -2.58
C ILE A 16 -0.19 16.80 -2.02
N GLY A 17 -0.39 15.67 -2.71
CA GLY A 17 -0.10 14.34 -2.17
C GLY A 17 -1.25 13.79 -1.32
N SER A 18 -1.02 12.66 -0.68
CA SER A 18 -1.99 11.95 0.15
C SER A 18 -1.69 12.19 1.63
N PRO A 19 -2.59 12.82 2.40
CA PRO A 19 -2.37 13.10 3.83
C PRO A 19 -1.93 11.89 4.65
N ARG A 20 -2.45 10.70 4.36
CA ARG A 20 -2.06 9.45 5.03
C ARG A 20 -0.57 9.11 4.87
N ASN A 21 0.06 9.60 3.80
CA ASN A 21 1.44 9.28 3.48
C ASN A 21 2.45 10.22 4.17
N ASP A 22 2.02 11.30 4.78
CA ASP A 22 2.93 12.22 5.49
C ASP A 22 3.73 11.52 6.60
N ILE A 23 3.19 10.44 7.17
CA ILE A 23 3.86 9.61 8.18
C ILE A 23 5.22 9.05 7.71
N PHE A 24 5.40 8.86 6.39
CA PHE A 24 6.67 8.37 5.83
C PHE A 24 7.83 9.37 5.98
N TRP A 25 7.53 10.65 6.23
CA TRP A 25 8.52 11.72 6.40
C TRP A 25 8.55 12.31 7.81
N GLN A 26 7.41 12.34 8.54
CA GLN A 26 7.30 13.07 9.80
C GLN A 26 8.01 12.38 10.97
N ASP A 27 7.66 11.13 11.25
CA ASP A 27 8.31 10.34 12.31
C ASP A 27 8.24 8.83 12.01
N PRO A 28 8.96 8.36 10.98
CA PRO A 28 8.93 6.95 10.59
C PRO A 28 9.45 6.02 11.68
N ASP A 29 10.43 6.47 12.49
CA ASP A 29 11.01 5.65 13.55
C ASP A 29 10.05 5.45 14.72
N MET A 30 9.23 6.45 15.06
CA MET A 30 8.20 6.31 16.08
C MET A 30 7.12 5.33 15.62
N ALA A 31 6.64 5.47 14.40
CA ALA A 31 5.62 4.58 13.83
C ALA A 31 6.10 3.13 13.79
N LEU A 32 7.36 2.90 13.38
CA LEU A 32 7.99 1.59 13.39
C LEU A 32 8.02 1.01 14.82
N ARG A 33 8.54 1.76 15.80
CA ARG A 33 8.58 1.32 17.21
C ARG A 33 7.21 0.94 17.74
N GLN A 34 6.17 1.73 17.46
CA GLN A 34 4.80 1.45 17.90
C GLN A 34 4.28 0.12 17.36
N VAL A 35 4.57 -0.23 16.10
CA VAL A 35 4.19 -1.52 15.51
C VAL A 35 4.94 -2.67 16.20
N TYR A 36 6.24 -2.53 16.42
CA TYR A 36 7.05 -3.57 17.06
C TYR A 36 6.62 -3.79 18.52
N GLU A 37 6.34 -2.73 19.26
CA GLU A 37 5.80 -2.80 20.63
C GLU A 37 4.41 -3.46 20.67
N PHE A 38 3.51 -3.07 19.76
CA PHE A 38 2.16 -3.63 19.69
C PHE A 38 2.14 -5.14 19.46
N TYR A 39 3.04 -5.64 18.61
CA TYR A 39 3.15 -7.06 18.29
C TYR A 39 4.19 -7.79 19.14
N HIS A 40 4.84 -7.14 20.10
CA HIS A 40 5.90 -7.68 20.94
C HIS A 40 7.04 -8.31 20.13
N LEU A 41 7.45 -7.63 19.06
CA LEU A 41 8.52 -8.08 18.18
C LEU A 41 9.88 -7.62 18.69
N ASP A 42 10.88 -8.51 18.51
CA ASP A 42 12.28 -8.14 18.69
C ASP A 42 12.68 -7.09 17.62
N PRO A 43 13.37 -6.00 17.99
CA PRO A 43 13.80 -4.95 17.06
C PRO A 43 14.60 -5.44 15.84
N ASP A 44 15.30 -6.57 15.96
CA ASP A 44 16.07 -7.18 14.86
C ASP A 44 15.22 -8.04 13.91
N THR A 45 13.95 -8.28 14.24
CA THR A 45 13.03 -9.06 13.40
C THR A 45 12.68 -8.30 12.13
N GLN A 46 12.72 -8.98 10.99
CA GLN A 46 12.28 -8.42 9.71
C GLN A 46 10.84 -8.84 9.42
N ILE A 47 10.01 -7.89 9.03
CA ILE A 47 8.61 -8.14 8.67
C ILE A 47 8.50 -8.22 7.15
N LEU A 48 8.04 -9.38 6.65
CA LEU A 48 7.49 -9.51 5.31
C LEU A 48 5.99 -9.24 5.41
N LEU A 49 5.52 -8.12 4.85
CA LEU A 49 4.10 -7.80 4.81
C LEU A 49 3.47 -8.42 3.56
N TYR A 50 2.49 -9.29 3.76
CA TYR A 50 1.66 -9.82 2.68
C TYR A 50 0.27 -9.17 2.74
N ALA A 51 -0.02 -8.32 1.74
CA ALA A 51 -1.23 -7.51 1.69
C ALA A 51 -1.96 -7.69 0.34
N PRO A 52 -2.67 -8.81 0.13
CA PRO A 52 -3.41 -9.05 -1.11
C PRO A 52 -4.64 -8.16 -1.22
N SER A 53 -5.04 -7.81 -2.47
CA SER A 53 -6.28 -7.08 -2.74
C SER A 53 -7.51 -7.94 -2.43
N PHE A 54 -8.65 -7.29 -2.30
CA PHE A 54 -9.94 -7.96 -2.31
C PHE A 54 -10.45 -8.10 -3.75
N ALA A 55 -10.81 -9.33 -4.16
CA ALA A 55 -11.53 -9.57 -5.42
C ALA A 55 -12.58 -10.66 -5.19
N ALA A 56 -13.82 -10.25 -5.01
CA ALA A 56 -14.93 -11.13 -4.78
C ALA A 56 -15.27 -12.06 -5.96
N ASN A 57 -14.81 -11.73 -7.17
CA ASN A 57 -15.30 -12.32 -8.41
C ASN A 57 -14.23 -13.14 -9.18
N LEU A 58 -13.07 -13.42 -8.58
CA LEU A 58 -12.06 -14.25 -9.24
C LEU A 58 -12.20 -15.71 -8.76
N PRO A 59 -12.61 -16.64 -9.64
CA PRO A 59 -12.55 -18.06 -9.34
C PRO A 59 -11.09 -18.47 -9.04
N ASP A 60 -10.91 -19.42 -8.14
CA ASP A 60 -9.61 -20.00 -7.74
C ASP A 60 -8.60 -19.05 -7.06
N ARG A 61 -9.00 -17.81 -6.77
CA ARG A 61 -8.13 -16.84 -6.11
C ARG A 61 -7.86 -17.19 -4.64
N ASP A 62 -8.85 -17.70 -3.95
CA ASP A 62 -8.72 -18.02 -2.52
C ASP A 62 -7.56 -19.00 -2.28
N ASP A 63 -7.31 -19.93 -3.20
CA ASP A 63 -6.19 -20.86 -3.12
C ASP A 63 -4.83 -20.19 -3.37
N LEU A 64 -4.76 -19.20 -4.25
CA LEU A 64 -3.50 -18.50 -4.57
C LEU A 64 -3.09 -17.47 -3.52
N VAL A 65 -4.06 -16.79 -2.92
CA VAL A 65 -3.84 -15.74 -1.92
C VAL A 65 -4.10 -16.19 -0.49
N SER A 66 -4.70 -17.37 -0.28
CA SER A 66 -4.97 -17.91 1.04
C SER A 66 -3.68 -18.17 1.80
N LEU A 67 -3.54 -17.55 2.96
CA LEU A 67 -2.42 -17.84 3.86
C LEU A 67 -2.41 -19.32 4.24
N THR A 68 -3.59 -19.87 4.53
CA THR A 68 -3.75 -21.25 5.01
C THR A 68 -3.35 -22.28 3.95
N ALA A 69 -3.78 -22.08 2.70
CA ALA A 69 -3.43 -22.97 1.58
C ALA A 69 -1.92 -22.95 1.30
N ASN A 70 -1.25 -21.83 1.58
CA ASN A 70 0.16 -21.61 1.26
C ASN A 70 1.09 -21.62 2.48
N ILE A 71 0.63 -22.07 3.66
CA ILE A 71 1.39 -21.98 4.92
C ILE A 71 2.77 -22.65 4.84
N THR A 72 2.87 -23.79 4.19
CA THR A 72 4.15 -24.51 4.02
C THR A 72 5.11 -23.73 3.11
N ALA A 73 4.60 -23.14 2.02
CA ALA A 73 5.39 -22.32 1.13
C ALA A 73 5.90 -21.06 1.83
N TRP A 74 5.06 -20.40 2.62
CA TRP A 74 5.47 -19.24 3.42
C TRP A 74 6.53 -19.59 4.47
N LYS A 75 6.39 -20.70 5.19
CA LYS A 75 7.42 -21.16 6.13
C LYS A 75 8.76 -21.37 5.43
N GLN A 76 8.76 -21.96 4.25
CA GLN A 76 9.98 -22.14 3.47
C GLN A 76 10.60 -20.80 3.05
N VAL A 77 9.79 -19.87 2.54
CA VAL A 77 10.24 -18.51 2.17
C VAL A 77 10.90 -17.80 3.36
N LEU A 78 10.27 -17.82 4.55
CA LEU A 78 10.83 -17.20 5.75
C LEU A 78 12.14 -17.85 6.21
N SER A 79 12.22 -19.18 6.12
CA SER A 79 13.45 -19.93 6.40
C SER A 79 14.59 -19.55 5.45
N ASP A 80 14.31 -19.49 4.15
CA ASP A 80 15.30 -19.15 3.13
C ASP A 80 15.76 -17.70 3.24
N LEU A 81 14.86 -16.76 3.55
CA LEU A 81 15.20 -15.37 3.85
C LEU A 81 16.07 -15.27 5.10
N THR A 82 15.76 -16.03 6.15
CA THR A 82 16.57 -16.07 7.37
C THR A 82 17.98 -16.59 7.07
N ASN A 83 18.10 -17.66 6.30
CA ASN A 83 19.39 -18.22 5.91
C ASN A 83 20.21 -17.25 5.03
N THR A 84 19.54 -16.53 4.15
CA THR A 84 20.19 -15.59 3.21
C THR A 84 20.66 -14.31 3.92
N THR A 85 19.87 -13.81 4.87
CA THR A 85 20.12 -12.50 5.49
C THR A 85 20.75 -12.58 6.87
N GLY A 86 20.72 -13.74 7.53
CA GLY A 86 21.11 -13.90 8.94
C GLY A 86 20.16 -13.25 9.94
N LYS A 87 19.00 -12.77 9.50
CA LYS A 87 17.99 -12.08 10.33
C LYS A 87 16.75 -12.94 10.50
N ARG A 88 16.07 -12.84 11.64
CA ARG A 88 14.76 -13.47 11.84
C ARG A 88 13.71 -12.79 10.96
N TRP A 89 12.95 -13.56 10.21
CA TRP A 89 11.83 -13.09 9.40
C TRP A 89 10.50 -13.62 9.92
N VAL A 90 9.49 -12.76 9.88
CA VAL A 90 8.10 -13.10 10.18
C VAL A 90 7.20 -12.65 9.04
N LEU A 91 6.11 -13.35 8.81
CA LEU A 91 5.07 -12.96 7.87
C LEU A 91 3.98 -12.20 8.61
N MET A 92 3.77 -10.93 8.27
CA MET A 92 2.60 -10.18 8.68
C MET A 92 1.57 -10.24 7.56
N TYR A 93 0.39 -10.79 7.85
CA TYR A 93 -0.69 -10.93 6.89
C TYR A 93 -1.78 -9.90 7.14
N ARG A 94 -2.08 -9.07 6.13
CA ARG A 94 -3.14 -8.08 6.18
C ARG A 94 -4.11 -8.30 5.04
N THR A 95 -5.32 -8.79 5.37
CA THR A 95 -6.42 -8.93 4.40
C THR A 95 -7.08 -7.59 4.14
N HIS A 96 -7.77 -7.49 3.02
CA HIS A 96 -8.74 -6.41 2.83
C HIS A 96 -9.88 -6.56 3.86
N HIS A 97 -10.41 -5.44 4.36
CA HIS A 97 -11.45 -5.43 5.43
C HIS A 97 -12.75 -6.17 5.06
N PHE A 98 -12.99 -6.49 3.80
CA PHE A 98 -14.11 -7.32 3.35
C PHE A 98 -13.79 -8.82 3.28
N ALA A 99 -12.54 -9.21 3.47
CA ALA A 99 -12.16 -10.62 3.46
C ALA A 99 -12.25 -11.22 4.87
N PRO A 100 -12.72 -12.47 5.04
CA PRO A 100 -12.69 -13.12 6.34
C PRO A 100 -11.24 -13.24 6.82
N ALA A 101 -10.97 -12.73 8.01
CA ALA A 101 -9.67 -12.86 8.65
C ALA A 101 -9.53 -14.31 9.14
N SER A 102 -8.71 -15.11 8.48
CA SER A 102 -8.27 -16.40 8.98
C SER A 102 -6.76 -16.48 8.94
N CYS A 103 -6.10 -15.92 9.95
CA CYS A 103 -4.69 -16.16 10.18
C CYS A 103 -4.55 -17.13 11.35
N ASP A 104 -3.85 -18.23 11.13
CA ASP A 104 -3.46 -19.12 12.24
C ASP A 104 -2.34 -18.44 13.04
N THR A 105 -2.75 -17.72 14.08
CA THR A 105 -1.85 -17.00 15.00
C THR A 105 -1.19 -17.92 16.04
N THR A 106 -1.40 -19.23 15.97
CA THR A 106 -0.72 -20.19 16.87
C THR A 106 0.76 -20.35 16.54
N ASN A 107 1.20 -19.90 15.37
CA ASN A 107 2.57 -19.98 14.92
C ASN A 107 3.26 -18.63 15.03
N GLU A 108 4.32 -18.54 15.81
CA GLU A 108 5.14 -17.32 16.03
C GLU A 108 5.72 -16.68 14.75
N LEU A 109 5.74 -17.39 13.62
CA LEU A 109 6.19 -16.86 12.33
C LEU A 109 5.12 -16.07 11.61
N PHE A 110 3.84 -16.16 12.03
CA PHE A 110 2.70 -15.53 11.37
C PHE A 110 2.02 -14.53 12.29
N ILE A 111 1.85 -13.32 11.80
CA ILE A 111 1.30 -12.20 12.55
C ILE A 111 0.05 -11.72 11.84
N ASP A 112 -1.04 -11.58 12.59
CA ASP A 112 -2.28 -10.98 12.09
C ASP A 112 -2.16 -9.45 12.05
N GLY A 113 -1.87 -8.91 10.88
CA GLY A 113 -1.80 -7.47 10.62
C GLY A 113 -3.15 -6.75 10.69
N ASN A 114 -4.28 -7.50 10.71
CA ASN A 114 -5.61 -6.87 10.83
C ASN A 114 -5.90 -6.35 12.23
N ARG A 115 -5.12 -6.74 13.23
CA ARG A 115 -5.24 -6.26 14.60
C ARG A 115 -4.75 -4.82 14.79
N TYR A 116 -4.01 -4.29 13.83
CA TYR A 116 -3.55 -2.90 13.83
C TYR A 116 -4.47 -2.07 12.93
N ASP A 117 -5.00 -0.96 13.44
CA ASP A 117 -6.07 -0.22 12.77
C ASP A 117 -5.62 0.38 11.44
N ASP A 118 -4.45 1.04 11.41
CA ASP A 118 -3.93 1.75 10.24
C ASP A 118 -2.87 0.92 9.51
N ILE A 119 -2.94 0.90 8.18
CA ILE A 119 -1.97 0.20 7.33
C ILE A 119 -0.65 0.98 7.20
N GLN A 120 -0.65 2.31 7.27
CA GLN A 120 0.54 3.11 6.99
C GLN A 120 1.71 2.80 7.95
N PRO A 121 1.51 2.67 9.28
CA PRO A 121 2.57 2.21 10.17
C PRO A 121 3.06 0.79 9.86
N LEU A 122 2.17 -0.12 9.39
CA LEU A 122 2.57 -1.47 9.00
C LEU A 122 3.45 -1.45 7.75
N LEU A 123 3.14 -0.59 6.77
CA LEU A 123 3.98 -0.36 5.60
C LEU A 123 5.36 0.15 6.01
N LEU A 124 5.44 1.09 6.96
CA LEU A 124 6.70 1.59 7.49
C LEU A 124 7.51 0.50 8.21
N ALA A 125 6.85 -0.37 8.97
CA ALA A 125 7.51 -1.42 9.72
C ALA A 125 7.99 -2.59 8.84
N ALA A 126 7.38 -2.79 7.65
CA ALA A 126 7.72 -3.88 6.75
C ALA A 126 9.08 -3.67 6.08
N ALA A 127 9.92 -4.71 6.07
CA ALA A 127 11.18 -4.74 5.33
C ALA A 127 10.96 -5.08 3.84
N MET A 128 9.82 -5.71 3.52
CA MET A 128 9.42 -6.09 2.16
C MET A 128 7.90 -6.18 2.09
N LEU A 129 7.34 -5.80 0.94
CA LEU A 129 5.93 -5.99 0.61
C LEU A 129 5.77 -7.08 -0.45
N VAL A 130 4.86 -8.02 -0.19
CA VAL A 130 4.34 -8.94 -1.21
C VAL A 130 2.85 -8.65 -1.39
N THR A 131 2.45 -8.42 -2.62
CA THR A 131 1.07 -8.08 -2.97
C THR A 131 0.71 -8.57 -4.38
N ASP A 132 -0.49 -8.28 -4.81
CA ASP A 132 -0.96 -8.52 -6.19
C ASP A 132 -1.05 -7.19 -6.97
N TYR A 133 -2.23 -6.58 -7.05
CA TYR A 133 -2.49 -5.27 -7.65
C TYR A 133 -3.05 -4.25 -6.64
N SER A 134 -2.86 -4.49 -5.37
CA SER A 134 -3.32 -3.59 -4.31
C SER A 134 -2.66 -2.22 -4.40
N SER A 135 -3.45 -1.17 -4.24
CA SER A 135 -2.94 0.21 -4.27
C SER A 135 -1.94 0.53 -3.15
N CYS A 136 -1.86 -0.29 -2.09
CA CYS A 136 -0.87 -0.10 -1.03
C CYS A 136 0.58 -0.20 -1.55
N MET A 137 0.82 -0.83 -2.71
CA MET A 137 2.14 -0.88 -3.33
C MET A 137 2.66 0.52 -3.72
N TRP A 138 1.77 1.44 -4.08
CA TRP A 138 2.15 2.82 -4.41
C TRP A 138 2.57 3.60 -3.16
N ASP A 139 1.86 3.43 -2.05
CA ASP A 139 2.24 4.03 -0.79
C ASP A 139 3.56 3.42 -0.27
N TYR A 140 3.69 2.08 -0.30
CA TYR A 140 4.90 1.40 0.14
C TYR A 140 6.14 1.76 -0.68
N ALA A 141 5.99 2.05 -1.96
CA ALA A 141 7.09 2.45 -2.83
C ALA A 141 7.79 3.74 -2.36
N LEU A 142 7.12 4.57 -1.54
CA LEU A 142 7.73 5.74 -0.89
C LEU A 142 8.81 5.37 0.14
N THR A 143 8.89 4.11 0.56
CA THR A 143 9.94 3.61 1.46
C THR A 143 11.22 3.19 0.74
N ASP A 144 11.23 3.14 -0.59
CA ASP A 144 12.32 2.60 -1.41
C ASP A 144 12.74 1.16 -1.05
N ARG A 145 11.80 0.35 -0.52
CA ARG A 145 12.03 -1.03 -0.12
C ARG A 145 11.42 -2.02 -1.13
N PRO A 146 11.84 -3.31 -1.10
CA PRO A 146 11.41 -4.31 -2.08
C PRO A 146 9.89 -4.51 -2.13
N ILE A 147 9.34 -4.47 -3.35
CA ILE A 147 7.95 -4.82 -3.64
C ILE A 147 7.95 -5.99 -4.61
N PHE A 148 7.28 -7.09 -4.21
CA PHE A 148 7.06 -8.26 -5.04
C PHE A 148 5.60 -8.39 -5.41
N VAL A 149 5.31 -8.47 -6.71
CA VAL A 149 3.94 -8.49 -7.24
C VAL A 149 3.65 -9.87 -7.87
N LEU A 150 2.57 -10.51 -7.40
CA LEU A 150 2.09 -11.81 -7.89
C LEU A 150 1.42 -11.65 -9.26
N GLN A 151 2.08 -12.14 -10.33
CA GLN A 151 1.66 -11.90 -11.72
C GLN A 151 0.40 -12.66 -12.16
N ASP A 152 0.19 -13.86 -11.64
CA ASP A 152 -0.89 -14.72 -12.17
C ASP A 152 -2.28 -14.17 -11.87
N ILE A 153 -2.43 -13.41 -10.78
CA ILE A 153 -3.66 -12.74 -10.39
C ILE A 153 -3.99 -11.56 -11.32
N ILE A 154 -2.97 -10.88 -11.85
CA ILE A 154 -3.15 -9.70 -12.70
C ILE A 154 -3.91 -10.03 -14.00
N LYS A 155 -3.58 -11.14 -14.64
CA LYS A 155 -4.25 -11.56 -15.89
C LYS A 155 -5.73 -11.89 -15.66
N ALA A 156 -6.05 -12.56 -14.56
CA ALA A 156 -7.41 -12.87 -14.21
C ALA A 156 -8.21 -11.58 -13.92
N TYR A 157 -7.61 -10.60 -13.26
CA TYR A 157 -8.21 -9.30 -13.00
C TYR A 157 -8.49 -8.50 -14.26
N GLU A 158 -7.54 -8.42 -15.20
CA GLU A 158 -7.71 -7.72 -16.49
C GLU A 158 -8.88 -8.27 -17.32
N GLN A 159 -9.17 -9.56 -17.16
CA GLN A 159 -10.25 -10.24 -17.89
C GLN A 159 -11.61 -10.16 -17.22
N SER A 160 -11.66 -9.93 -15.91
CA SER A 160 -12.87 -10.12 -15.10
C SER A 160 -13.47 -8.85 -14.52
N ASP A 161 -12.72 -7.72 -14.41
CA ASP A 161 -13.19 -6.54 -13.69
C ASP A 161 -12.94 -5.23 -14.49
N ARG A 162 -12.11 -4.34 -13.99
CA ARG A 162 -12.03 -2.96 -14.47
C ARG A 162 -10.82 -2.67 -15.34
N GLY A 163 -9.84 -3.56 -15.36
CA GLY A 163 -8.54 -3.34 -15.98
C GLY A 163 -7.70 -2.30 -15.21
N PHE A 164 -6.62 -1.84 -15.85
CA PHE A 164 -5.67 -0.91 -15.26
C PHE A 164 -5.48 0.32 -16.15
N PHE A 165 -5.46 1.52 -15.56
CA PHE A 165 -5.10 2.75 -16.28
C PHE A 165 -3.64 2.74 -16.73
N VAL A 166 -2.75 2.16 -15.92
CA VAL A 166 -1.34 1.99 -16.20
C VAL A 166 -1.04 0.51 -16.35
N SER A 167 -0.50 0.14 -17.49
CA SER A 167 -0.20 -1.28 -17.77
C SER A 167 0.68 -1.89 -16.67
N PRO A 168 0.31 -3.04 -16.10
CA PRO A 168 1.14 -3.73 -15.10
C PRO A 168 2.55 -4.06 -15.59
N GLN A 169 2.74 -4.17 -16.92
CA GLN A 169 4.06 -4.40 -17.52
C GLN A 169 5.03 -3.23 -17.28
N SER A 170 4.51 -2.00 -17.16
CA SER A 170 5.33 -0.80 -16.92
C SER A 170 5.60 -0.51 -15.43
N TRP A 171 5.00 -1.28 -14.51
CA TRP A 171 5.25 -1.08 -13.09
C TRP A 171 6.70 -1.43 -12.73
N PRO A 172 7.37 -0.61 -11.91
CA PRO A 172 8.78 -0.81 -11.56
C PRO A 172 9.03 -1.94 -10.57
N TYR A 173 7.96 -2.62 -10.12
CA TYR A 173 8.01 -3.63 -9.08
C TYR A 173 8.51 -4.98 -9.59
N THR A 174 9.15 -5.73 -8.69
CA THR A 174 9.64 -7.08 -9.00
C THR A 174 8.49 -8.06 -9.12
N LYS A 175 8.31 -8.61 -10.32
CA LYS A 175 7.24 -9.55 -10.61
C LYS A 175 7.66 -10.96 -10.24
N ILE A 176 6.76 -11.70 -9.57
CA ILE A 176 6.94 -13.11 -9.20
C ILE A 176 5.74 -13.93 -9.68
N ARG A 177 5.99 -15.18 -10.02
CA ARG A 177 4.96 -16.17 -10.37
C ARG A 177 4.68 -17.13 -9.23
N SER A 178 5.65 -17.29 -8.33
CA SER A 178 5.49 -18.12 -7.14
C SER A 178 6.23 -17.50 -5.95
N LEU A 179 5.82 -17.88 -4.74
CA LEU A 179 6.42 -17.41 -3.50
C LEU A 179 7.89 -17.84 -3.35
N GLN A 180 8.24 -19.00 -3.92
CA GLN A 180 9.58 -19.57 -3.89
C GLN A 180 10.62 -18.72 -4.61
N GLU A 181 10.20 -17.80 -5.49
CA GLU A 181 11.12 -16.87 -6.16
C GLU A 181 11.61 -15.74 -5.22
N ILE A 182 10.88 -15.46 -4.13
CA ILE A 182 11.13 -14.30 -3.26
C ILE A 182 12.57 -14.27 -2.73
N PRO A 183 13.11 -15.32 -2.08
CA PRO A 183 14.43 -15.25 -1.47
C PRO A 183 15.54 -14.97 -2.48
N ALA A 184 15.51 -15.63 -3.64
CA ALA A 184 16.51 -15.42 -4.70
C ALA A 184 16.43 -14.01 -5.30
N LYS A 185 15.22 -13.50 -5.53
CA LYS A 185 15.03 -12.14 -6.05
C LYS A 185 15.36 -11.07 -5.02
N TYR A 186 15.08 -11.33 -3.74
CA TYR A 186 15.46 -10.43 -2.65
C TYR A 186 16.99 -10.30 -2.53
N ALA A 187 17.72 -11.40 -2.67
CA ALA A 187 19.18 -11.40 -2.57
C ALA A 187 19.89 -10.53 -3.63
N VAL A 188 19.25 -10.32 -4.79
CA VAL A 188 19.77 -9.51 -5.90
C VAL A 188 19.00 -8.21 -6.12
N TRP A 189 18.04 -7.91 -5.24
CA TRP A 189 17.21 -6.73 -5.39
C TRP A 189 18.03 -5.45 -5.22
N ASP A 190 17.75 -4.52 -6.13
CA ASP A 190 18.42 -3.23 -6.19
C ASP A 190 17.41 -2.19 -6.68
N ASN A 191 17.16 -1.15 -5.91
CA ASN A 191 16.14 -0.15 -6.24
C ASN A 191 16.57 0.81 -7.37
N LYS A 192 17.83 1.08 -7.57
CA LYS A 192 18.43 1.95 -8.62
C LYS A 192 17.49 3.02 -9.20
N ASP A 193 16.82 3.79 -8.34
CA ASP A 193 15.96 4.92 -8.68
C ASP A 193 14.68 4.58 -9.50
N ASN A 194 14.29 3.31 -9.55
CA ASN A 194 13.14 2.91 -10.37
C ASN A 194 11.80 3.46 -9.84
N TYR A 195 11.63 3.54 -8.52
CA TYR A 195 10.38 4.05 -7.93
C TYR A 195 10.26 5.56 -8.11
N HIS A 196 11.32 6.32 -7.87
CA HIS A 196 11.32 7.78 -8.07
C HIS A 196 11.03 8.16 -9.52
N LYS A 197 11.69 7.52 -10.49
CA LYS A 197 11.38 7.74 -11.91
C LYS A 197 9.93 7.45 -12.25
N HIS A 198 9.37 6.40 -11.66
CA HIS A 198 7.98 6.06 -11.89
C HIS A 198 7.05 7.12 -11.30
N PHE A 199 7.31 7.60 -10.08
CA PHE A 199 6.55 8.68 -9.47
C PHE A 199 6.61 9.99 -10.27
N GLU A 200 7.78 10.37 -10.78
CA GLU A 200 7.90 11.51 -11.69
C GLU A 200 7.05 11.37 -12.94
N GLN A 201 7.06 10.18 -13.57
CA GLN A 201 6.25 9.89 -14.76
C GLN A 201 4.74 9.91 -14.46
N MET A 202 4.34 9.48 -13.28
CA MET A 202 2.94 9.46 -12.82
C MET A 202 2.46 10.80 -12.28
N GLY A 203 3.33 11.80 -12.12
CA GLY A 203 2.97 13.10 -11.58
C GLY A 203 2.63 13.01 -10.09
N SER A 204 3.43 12.32 -9.31
CA SER A 204 3.26 12.24 -7.85
C SER A 204 3.57 13.59 -7.18
N PHE A 205 2.74 13.97 -6.21
CA PHE A 205 2.90 15.18 -5.39
C PHE A 205 3.25 14.87 -3.94
N GLU A 206 3.71 13.66 -3.66
CA GLU A 206 4.08 13.21 -2.31
C GLU A 206 5.33 13.96 -1.81
N THR A 207 5.20 14.69 -0.71
CA THR A 207 6.27 15.53 -0.14
C THR A 207 6.34 15.50 1.38
N GLY A 208 5.45 14.77 2.04
CA GLY A 208 5.33 14.73 3.50
C GLY A 208 4.63 15.97 4.12
N HIS A 209 4.02 16.82 3.31
CA HIS A 209 3.33 18.05 3.72
C HIS A 209 1.87 18.12 3.25
N ALA A 210 1.27 17.00 2.90
CA ALA A 210 -0.10 16.98 2.38
C ALA A 210 -1.14 17.41 3.43
N CYS A 211 -0.96 17.02 4.69
CA CYS A 211 -1.82 17.47 5.80
C CYS A 211 -1.77 18.98 6.02
N GLU A 212 -0.57 19.57 6.02
CA GLU A 212 -0.38 21.01 6.16
C GLU A 212 -1.08 21.76 5.03
N ARG A 213 -0.79 21.40 3.78
CA ARG A 213 -1.39 22.02 2.58
C ARG A 213 -2.92 21.89 2.55
N LEU A 214 -3.45 20.71 2.92
CA LEU A 214 -4.89 20.50 3.00
C LEU A 214 -5.52 21.38 4.07
N THR A 215 -4.90 21.49 5.22
CA THR A 215 -5.34 22.35 6.33
C THR A 215 -5.42 23.82 5.90
N ASP A 216 -4.39 24.32 5.23
CA ASP A 216 -4.36 25.69 4.70
C ASP A 216 -5.51 25.98 3.73
N VAL A 217 -5.77 25.02 2.82
CA VAL A 217 -6.89 25.14 1.87
C VAL A 217 -8.23 25.20 2.62
N ILE A 218 -8.45 24.31 3.60
CA ILE A 218 -9.68 24.27 4.40
C ILE A 218 -9.87 25.59 5.14
N LEU A 219 -8.86 26.06 5.87
CA LEU A 219 -8.92 27.28 6.65
C LEU A 219 -9.18 28.50 5.76
N THR A 220 -8.50 28.60 4.62
CA THR A 220 -8.69 29.70 3.67
C THR A 220 -10.13 29.74 3.15
N HIS A 221 -10.72 28.60 2.82
CA HIS A 221 -12.08 28.54 2.29
C HIS A 221 -13.18 28.69 3.36
N THR A 222 -12.91 28.28 4.60
CA THR A 222 -13.88 28.39 5.70
C THR A 222 -13.87 29.77 6.37
N MET A 223 -12.71 30.44 6.40
CA MET A 223 -12.57 31.76 7.02
C MET A 223 -12.89 32.93 6.08
N THR A 224 -13.01 32.69 4.77
CA THR A 224 -13.44 33.73 3.84
C THR A 224 -14.96 33.93 3.96
N PRO A 225 -15.47 35.11 4.41
CA PRO A 225 -16.90 35.35 4.51
C PRO A 225 -17.54 35.16 3.13
N ARG A 226 -18.57 34.32 3.04
CA ARG A 226 -19.39 34.23 1.82
C ARG A 226 -19.89 35.64 1.50
N LYS A 227 -19.44 36.25 0.42
CA LYS A 227 -20.07 37.47 -0.10
C LYS A 227 -21.52 37.11 -0.35
N ASN A 228 -22.43 37.66 0.47
CA ASN A 228 -23.84 37.57 0.24
C ASN A 228 -24.11 38.12 -1.16
N SER A 229 -24.46 37.25 -2.09
CA SER A 229 -25.05 37.64 -3.37
C SER A 229 -26.40 38.28 -3.03
N GLY A 230 -26.39 39.62 -2.86
CA GLY A 230 -27.55 40.41 -2.56
C GLY A 230 -28.63 40.12 -3.59
N GLY A 231 -29.71 39.49 -3.15
CA GLY A 231 -30.91 39.33 -3.91
C GLY A 231 -31.45 40.73 -4.27
N LYS A 232 -31.43 41.05 -5.55
CA LYS A 232 -32.18 42.17 -6.08
C LYS A 232 -33.67 41.82 -5.96
N HIS A 233 -34.32 42.38 -4.94
CA HIS A 233 -35.78 42.49 -4.93
C HIS A 233 -36.21 43.30 -6.16
N HIS A 234 -36.80 42.64 -7.12
CA HIS A 234 -37.61 43.33 -8.13
C HIS A 234 -38.96 43.69 -7.50
N ASP A 235 -39.07 44.93 -7.03
CA ASP A 235 -40.37 45.55 -6.82
C ASP A 235 -41.06 45.71 -8.19
N LYS A 236 -42.11 44.96 -8.39
CA LYS A 236 -43.09 45.24 -9.44
C LYS A 236 -44.15 46.20 -8.88
N LYS A 237 -44.17 47.40 -9.39
CA LYS A 237 -45.36 48.22 -9.44
C LYS A 237 -46.20 47.86 -10.68
#